data_c898cde989ac932a6769cd0ca6cabb31
#
_entry.id   c898cde989ac932a6769cd0ca6cabb31
#
_cell.length_a   1.000
_cell.length_b   1.000
_cell.length_c   1.000
_cell.angle_alpha   90.00
_cell.angle_beta   90.00
_cell.angle_gamma   90.00
#
_symmetry.space_group_name_H-M   'P 1'
#
loop_
_entity.id
_entity.type
_entity.pdbx_description
1 polymer ?
#
loop_
_entity_poly.entity_id
_entity_poly.type
_entity_poly.pdbx_seq_one_letter_code
_entity_poly.pdbx_strand_id
1 'polypeptide(L)'
;MGTTRQSAKKVGLKLHAKNFSKGEYMVLVGKMAPAIKSQAVTVDRISDFNLSDYLGKYVVLFFYPLDFTFVCPTELHAFQERLSDFSERGAQVLGCSIDSCFSHAAWLKTPKSSGGIQGITYPIISDIHKSIAKSYDVLLEEGGIAFRGLFLIDQAGVIRHQLINDLPLGRSVDEVLRLLDALIFHEQHGEVCPANWKQGAKAMKPTDVGLVEFFN
;
A
#
# COMPACT_ATOMS: atom_id res chain seq x y z
N MET A 1 -41.33 35.72 22.72
CA MET A 1 -40.53 34.49 22.67
C MET A 1 -40.32 34.13 21.20
N GLY A 2 -39.22 34.54 20.64
CA GLY A 2 -38.90 34.36 19.21
C GLY A 2 -37.79 33.32 19.04
N THR A 3 -38.13 32.20 18.44
CA THR A 3 -37.19 31.14 18.10
C THR A 3 -36.52 31.43 16.77
N THR A 4 -35.27 31.82 16.81
CA THR A 4 -34.40 32.00 15.63
C THR A 4 -33.99 30.64 15.08
N ARG A 5 -34.54 30.23 13.93
CA ARG A 5 -34.05 29.08 13.15
C ARG A 5 -32.75 29.50 12.42
N GLN A 6 -31.64 28.95 12.83
CA GLN A 6 -30.40 29.01 12.07
C GLN A 6 -30.54 28.15 10.82
N SER A 7 -30.43 28.78 9.66
CA SER A 7 -30.41 28.17 8.35
C SER A 7 -29.01 27.56 8.11
N ALA A 8 -28.92 26.25 8.04
CA ALA A 8 -27.74 25.54 7.60
C ALA A 8 -27.50 25.80 6.10
N LYS A 9 -26.49 26.58 5.76
CA LYS A 9 -26.02 26.73 4.38
C LYS A 9 -25.50 25.38 3.87
N LYS A 10 -26.24 24.74 2.94
CA LYS A 10 -25.73 23.63 2.13
C LYS A 10 -24.60 24.16 1.28
N VAL A 11 -23.38 23.77 1.61
CA VAL A 11 -22.21 23.91 0.72
C VAL A 11 -22.43 22.92 -0.43
N GLY A 12 -22.92 23.43 -1.54
CA GLY A 12 -23.08 22.64 -2.75
C GLY A 12 -21.70 22.36 -3.37
N LEU A 13 -21.18 21.18 -3.13
CA LEU A 13 -20.01 20.68 -3.83
C LEU A 13 -20.41 20.48 -5.30
N LYS A 14 -20.09 21.45 -6.18
CA LYS A 14 -20.18 21.25 -7.62
C LYS A 14 -19.10 20.28 -8.03
N LEU A 15 -19.44 19.00 -8.13
CA LEU A 15 -18.67 18.03 -8.87
C LEU A 15 -18.60 18.51 -10.33
N HIS A 16 -17.51 19.17 -10.68
CA HIS A 16 -17.17 19.38 -12.08
C HIS A 16 -16.76 18.02 -12.64
N ALA A 17 -17.69 17.37 -13.35
CA ALA A 17 -17.34 16.27 -14.23
C ALA A 17 -16.39 16.83 -15.29
N LYS A 18 -15.09 16.86 -15.01
CA LYS A 18 -14.08 17.06 -16.05
C LYS A 18 -14.19 15.86 -16.98
N ASN A 19 -14.38 16.12 -18.27
CA ASN A 19 -14.25 15.10 -19.29
C ASN A 19 -12.91 14.37 -19.08
N PHE A 20 -12.99 13.16 -18.57
CA PHE A 20 -11.86 12.26 -18.57
C PHE A 20 -11.52 11.99 -20.03
N SER A 21 -10.47 12.64 -20.55
CA SER A 21 -9.80 12.12 -21.74
C SER A 21 -9.54 10.64 -21.46
N LYS A 22 -9.67 9.79 -22.48
CA LYS A 22 -9.37 8.35 -22.40
C LYS A 22 -7.94 8.14 -21.90
N GLY A 23 -7.70 8.34 -20.59
CA GLY A 23 -6.56 7.86 -19.88
C GLY A 23 -6.79 6.35 -19.72
N GLU A 24 -5.85 5.54 -20.15
CA GLU A 24 -5.86 4.12 -19.85
C GLU A 24 -5.84 3.98 -18.33
N TYR A 25 -6.96 3.54 -17.75
CA TYR A 25 -7.00 3.16 -16.32
C TYR A 25 -6.01 2.03 -16.10
N MET A 26 -4.96 2.28 -15.30
CA MET A 26 -3.94 1.27 -15.09
C MET A 26 -4.30 0.36 -13.93
N VAL A 27 -5.13 -0.65 -14.19
CA VAL A 27 -5.11 -1.84 -13.35
C VAL A 27 -3.78 -2.55 -13.58
N LEU A 28 -2.95 -2.59 -12.54
CA LEU A 28 -1.63 -3.21 -12.58
C LEU A 28 -1.65 -4.68 -12.15
N VAL A 29 -2.76 -5.17 -11.61
CA VAL A 29 -2.91 -6.56 -11.20
C VAL A 29 -2.74 -7.49 -12.42
N GLY A 30 -1.90 -8.51 -12.25
CA GLY A 30 -1.52 -9.45 -13.31
C GLY A 30 -0.39 -8.97 -14.22
N LYS A 31 0.15 -7.78 -14.01
CA LYS A 31 1.28 -7.23 -14.76
C LYS A 31 2.56 -7.26 -13.92
N MET A 32 3.71 -7.26 -14.59
CA MET A 32 4.99 -7.02 -13.93
C MET A 32 4.97 -5.68 -13.22
N ALA A 33 5.45 -5.63 -11.99
CA ALA A 33 5.58 -4.39 -11.23
C ALA A 33 6.50 -3.41 -11.98
N PRO A 34 6.10 -2.14 -12.14
CA PRO A 34 6.99 -1.12 -12.70
C PRO A 34 8.33 -1.09 -11.97
N ALA A 35 9.41 -1.00 -12.73
CA ALA A 35 10.76 -0.98 -12.18
C ALA A 35 10.97 0.26 -11.29
N ILE A 36 11.62 0.04 -10.14
CA ILE A 36 12.01 1.12 -9.23
C ILE A 36 13.53 1.11 -9.12
N LYS A 37 14.15 2.23 -9.51
CA LYS A 37 15.56 2.53 -9.26
C LYS A 37 15.62 3.90 -8.62
N SER A 38 16.03 3.97 -7.37
CA SER A 38 16.08 5.22 -6.60
C SER A 38 17.04 5.07 -5.42
N GLN A 39 16.93 5.95 -4.44
CA GLN A 39 17.55 5.80 -3.14
C GLN A 39 16.50 5.42 -2.11
N ALA A 40 16.90 4.64 -1.11
CA ALA A 40 16.08 4.35 0.06
C ALA A 40 16.87 4.60 1.35
N VAL A 41 16.13 4.83 2.41
CA VAL A 41 16.67 5.06 3.75
C VAL A 41 16.25 3.92 4.65
N THR A 42 17.19 3.41 5.40
CA THR A 42 16.98 2.56 6.58
C THR A 42 17.54 3.29 7.81
N VAL A 43 17.40 2.68 9.00
CA VAL A 43 17.90 3.25 10.28
C VAL A 43 19.34 3.75 10.17
N ASP A 44 20.19 3.01 9.45
CA ASP A 44 21.64 3.20 9.50
C ASP A 44 22.23 3.98 8.31
N ARG A 45 21.51 4.02 7.19
CA ARG A 45 22.09 4.56 5.94
C ARG A 45 21.09 4.97 4.86
N ILE A 46 21.54 5.83 3.99
CA ILE A 46 20.98 6.07 2.65
C ILE A 46 21.75 5.18 1.68
N SER A 47 21.07 4.42 0.83
CA SER A 47 21.68 3.55 -0.16
C SER A 47 20.87 3.51 -1.46
N ASP A 48 21.52 3.12 -2.54
CA ASP A 48 20.81 2.84 -3.78
C ASP A 48 19.82 1.69 -3.58
N PHE A 49 18.68 1.81 -4.24
CA PHE A 49 17.55 0.87 -4.16
C PHE A 49 17.15 0.41 -5.56
N ASN A 50 16.95 -0.88 -5.69
CA ASN A 50 16.40 -1.48 -6.91
C ASN A 50 15.37 -2.54 -6.53
N LEU A 51 14.13 -2.40 -7.03
CA LEU A 51 13.06 -3.36 -6.74
C LEU A 51 13.41 -4.79 -7.22
N SER A 52 14.21 -4.92 -8.29
CA SER A 52 14.62 -6.24 -8.79
C SER A 52 15.46 -7.06 -7.80
N ASP A 53 16.07 -6.42 -6.79
CA ASP A 53 16.86 -7.10 -5.76
C ASP A 53 15.98 -7.93 -4.81
N TYR A 54 14.65 -7.76 -4.91
CA TYR A 54 13.65 -8.48 -4.13
C TYR A 54 12.96 -9.60 -4.90
N LEU A 55 13.38 -9.90 -6.13
CA LEU A 55 12.89 -11.09 -6.84
C LEU A 55 13.15 -12.35 -6.01
N GLY A 56 12.19 -13.27 -6.00
CA GLY A 56 12.20 -14.44 -5.13
C GLY A 56 11.60 -14.21 -3.74
N LYS A 57 11.16 -12.98 -3.42
CA LYS A 57 10.41 -12.64 -2.21
C LYS A 57 9.06 -12.05 -2.57
N TYR A 58 8.09 -12.20 -1.69
CA TYR A 58 6.91 -11.34 -1.76
C TYR A 58 7.27 -9.91 -1.36
N VAL A 59 6.64 -8.92 -1.99
CA VAL A 59 6.86 -7.51 -1.65
C VAL A 59 5.52 -6.84 -1.35
N VAL A 60 5.45 -6.16 -0.22
CA VAL A 60 4.39 -5.22 0.12
C VAL A 60 4.94 -3.81 -0.07
N LEU A 61 4.67 -3.22 -1.23
CA LEU A 61 5.05 -1.84 -1.54
C LEU A 61 3.86 -0.93 -1.23
N PHE A 62 4.06 0.04 -0.36
CA PHE A 62 3.03 1.01 -0.07
C PHE A 62 3.52 2.45 -0.23
N PHE A 63 2.65 3.27 -0.83
CA PHE A 63 2.86 4.71 -1.01
C PHE A 63 2.15 5.48 0.09
N TYR A 64 2.73 6.58 0.54
CA TYR A 64 2.12 7.53 1.45
C TYR A 64 2.40 8.97 0.98
N PRO A 65 1.52 9.94 1.31
CA PRO A 65 1.61 11.29 0.76
C PRO A 65 2.91 12.02 1.07
N LEU A 66 3.21 12.21 2.36
CA LEU A 66 4.32 13.06 2.83
C LEU A 66 4.81 12.64 4.22
N ASP A 67 6.11 12.86 4.46
CA ASP A 67 6.70 12.84 5.79
C ASP A 67 6.08 13.92 6.69
N PHE A 68 6.21 13.75 8.00
CA PHE A 68 5.79 14.72 9.03
C PHE A 68 4.31 15.13 8.94
N THR A 69 3.42 14.22 8.49
CA THR A 69 1.97 14.43 8.44
C THR A 69 1.24 13.65 9.54
N PHE A 70 -0.06 13.42 9.41
CA PHE A 70 -0.90 12.92 10.52
C PHE A 70 -1.19 11.41 10.44
N VAL A 71 -1.76 10.94 9.32
CA VAL A 71 -2.10 9.53 9.12
C VAL A 71 -0.86 8.69 8.79
N CYS A 72 0.11 9.26 8.05
CA CYS A 72 1.26 8.53 7.56
C CYS A 72 2.07 7.84 8.65
N PRO A 73 2.46 8.49 9.77
CA PRO A 73 3.22 7.81 10.82
C PRO A 73 2.45 6.64 11.45
N THR A 74 1.10 6.72 11.51
CA THR A 74 0.29 5.63 12.07
C THR A 74 0.37 4.39 11.21
N GLU A 75 0.35 4.53 9.88
CA GLU A 75 0.48 3.42 8.95
C GLU A 75 1.88 2.79 9.01
N LEU A 76 2.93 3.64 8.99
CA LEU A 76 4.30 3.16 9.05
C LEU A 76 4.55 2.36 10.34
N HIS A 77 4.09 2.84 11.48
CA HIS A 77 4.19 2.12 12.73
C HIS A 77 3.38 0.81 12.73
N ALA A 78 2.16 0.80 12.17
CA ALA A 78 1.34 -0.40 12.07
C ALA A 78 2.03 -1.49 11.23
N PHE A 79 2.68 -1.14 10.13
CA PHE A 79 3.51 -2.09 9.37
C PHE A 79 4.72 -2.57 10.17
N GLN A 80 5.37 -1.69 10.94
CA GLN A 80 6.50 -2.08 11.79
C GLN A 80 6.09 -3.05 12.90
N GLU A 81 4.96 -2.79 13.55
CA GLU A 81 4.42 -3.65 14.60
C GLU A 81 4.12 -5.08 14.12
N ARG A 82 3.86 -5.25 12.83
CA ARG A 82 3.58 -6.54 12.18
C ARG A 82 4.72 -7.02 11.26
N LEU A 83 5.91 -6.41 11.36
CA LEU A 83 7.01 -6.70 10.43
C LEU A 83 7.49 -8.16 10.51
N SER A 84 7.50 -8.76 11.70
CA SER A 84 7.81 -10.18 11.89
C SER A 84 6.84 -11.09 11.13
N ASP A 85 5.53 -10.76 11.17
CA ASP A 85 4.50 -11.54 10.48
C ASP A 85 4.73 -11.55 8.95
N PHE A 86 5.16 -10.43 8.37
CA PHE A 86 5.54 -10.36 6.97
C PHE A 86 6.81 -11.16 6.68
N SER A 87 7.82 -11.03 7.54
CA SER A 87 9.11 -11.72 7.38
C SER A 87 8.96 -13.24 7.45
N GLU A 88 8.13 -13.76 8.35
CA GLU A 88 7.82 -15.20 8.48
C GLU A 88 7.16 -15.76 7.22
N ARG A 89 6.47 -14.93 6.45
CA ARG A 89 5.86 -15.25 5.16
C ARG A 89 6.79 -15.01 3.97
N GLY A 90 8.05 -14.70 4.20
CA GLY A 90 9.01 -14.37 3.14
C GLY A 90 8.70 -13.06 2.41
N ALA A 91 7.97 -12.14 3.05
CA ALA A 91 7.58 -10.87 2.47
C ALA A 91 8.44 -9.71 2.99
N GLN A 92 8.79 -8.81 2.08
CA GLN A 92 9.47 -7.55 2.37
C GLN A 92 8.48 -6.39 2.33
N VAL A 93 8.46 -5.60 3.39
CA VAL A 93 7.71 -4.34 3.43
C VAL A 93 8.58 -3.19 2.93
N LEU A 94 8.02 -2.34 2.07
CA LEU A 94 8.69 -1.18 1.47
C LEU A 94 7.75 0.02 1.51
N GLY A 95 8.19 1.12 2.13
CA GLY A 95 7.49 2.40 2.09
C GLY A 95 8.02 3.28 0.95
N CYS A 96 7.17 4.15 0.38
CA CYS A 96 7.58 5.11 -0.66
C CYS A 96 6.80 6.42 -0.50
N SER A 97 7.48 7.55 -0.55
CA SER A 97 6.85 8.86 -0.72
C SER A 97 7.68 9.77 -1.62
N ILE A 98 7.11 10.93 -1.95
CA ILE A 98 7.76 11.92 -2.83
C ILE A 98 8.86 12.72 -2.11
N ASP A 99 9.08 12.47 -0.83
CA ASP A 99 10.09 13.18 -0.05
C ASP A 99 11.51 12.74 -0.39
N SER A 100 12.49 13.54 -0.01
CA SER A 100 13.90 13.22 -0.18
C SER A 100 14.40 12.22 0.86
N CYS A 101 15.48 11.49 0.54
CA CYS A 101 16.17 10.63 1.50
C CYS A 101 16.57 11.38 2.79
N PHE A 102 16.88 12.66 2.68
CA PHE A 102 17.26 13.47 3.85
C PHE A 102 16.06 13.75 4.76
N SER A 103 14.85 13.98 4.19
CA SER A 103 13.60 14.08 4.95
C SER A 103 13.31 12.77 5.67
N HIS A 104 13.33 11.65 4.96
CA HIS A 104 13.14 10.33 5.55
C HIS A 104 14.12 10.04 6.69
N ALA A 105 15.42 10.35 6.49
CA ALA A 105 16.45 10.15 7.51
C ALA A 105 16.23 11.02 8.76
N ALA A 106 15.75 12.26 8.57
CA ALA A 106 15.38 13.12 9.68
C ALA A 106 14.15 12.58 10.43
N TRP A 107 13.14 12.13 9.69
CA TRP A 107 11.91 11.60 10.27
C TRP A 107 12.12 10.27 11.02
N LEU A 108 13.01 9.39 10.52
CA LEU A 108 13.45 8.17 11.21
C LEU A 108 14.15 8.45 12.55
N LYS A 109 14.74 9.63 12.74
CA LYS A 109 15.36 10.05 13.99
C LYS A 109 14.37 10.74 14.94
N THR A 110 13.23 11.18 14.43
CA THR A 110 12.21 11.88 15.21
C THR A 110 11.40 10.88 16.05
N PRO A 111 11.25 11.10 17.37
CA PRO A 111 10.51 10.21 18.25
C PRO A 111 9.03 10.09 17.84
N LYS A 112 8.43 8.90 18.09
CA LYS A 112 7.00 8.64 17.88
C LYS A 112 6.12 9.65 18.62
N SER A 113 6.50 10.02 19.82
CA SER A 113 5.79 11.03 20.65
C SER A 113 5.76 12.43 20.04
N SER A 114 6.64 12.71 19.08
CA SER A 114 6.71 13.96 18.33
C SER A 114 6.22 13.82 16.88
N GLY A 115 5.43 12.78 16.58
CA GLY A 115 4.93 12.51 15.24
C GLY A 115 5.96 11.92 14.28
N GLY A 116 7.09 11.44 14.81
CA GLY A 116 8.15 10.80 14.03
C GLY A 116 7.94 9.30 13.84
N ILE A 117 8.88 8.71 13.11
CA ILE A 117 8.88 7.29 12.78
C ILE A 117 10.11 6.55 13.32
N GLN A 118 10.66 7.03 14.42
CA GLN A 118 11.74 6.34 15.10
C GLN A 118 11.32 4.90 15.43
N GLY A 119 12.20 3.94 15.10
CA GLY A 119 11.96 2.51 15.28
C GLY A 119 11.49 1.77 14.02
N ILE A 120 11.20 2.47 12.92
CA ILE A 120 10.95 1.82 11.63
C ILE A 120 12.27 1.26 11.08
N THR A 121 12.25 -0.01 10.64
CA THR A 121 13.47 -0.72 10.19
C THR A 121 13.43 -1.14 8.72
N TYR A 122 12.26 -1.17 8.09
CA TYR A 122 12.14 -1.47 6.67
C TYR A 122 12.52 -0.25 5.80
N PRO A 123 12.93 -0.46 4.53
CA PRO A 123 13.35 0.62 3.65
C PRO A 123 12.22 1.61 3.32
N ILE A 124 12.55 2.89 3.30
CA ILE A 124 11.70 3.98 2.83
C ILE A 124 12.33 4.57 1.58
N ILE A 125 11.63 4.45 0.46
CA ILE A 125 12.09 4.82 -0.88
C ILE A 125 11.75 6.28 -1.14
N SER A 126 12.72 7.04 -1.63
CA SER A 126 12.54 8.42 -2.06
C SER A 126 12.06 8.48 -3.51
N ASP A 127 10.90 9.06 -3.76
CA ASP A 127 10.39 9.35 -5.11
C ASP A 127 10.33 10.86 -5.36
N ILE A 128 11.42 11.57 -5.09
CA ILE A 128 11.51 13.03 -5.23
C ILE A 128 11.18 13.51 -6.66
N HIS A 129 11.37 12.65 -7.65
CA HIS A 129 11.02 12.92 -9.05
C HIS A 129 9.57 12.56 -9.39
N LYS A 130 8.83 11.95 -8.47
CA LYS A 130 7.42 11.52 -8.63
C LYS A 130 7.21 10.51 -9.76
N SER A 131 8.28 9.96 -10.31
CA SER A 131 8.24 9.03 -11.42
C SER A 131 7.76 7.65 -11.00
N ILE A 132 8.04 7.24 -9.75
CA ILE A 132 7.59 5.97 -9.19
C ILE A 132 6.08 6.04 -8.95
N ALA A 133 5.60 7.05 -8.21
CA ALA A 133 4.17 7.26 -7.96
C ALA A 133 3.38 7.36 -9.28
N LYS A 134 3.94 7.99 -10.30
CA LYS A 134 3.35 8.07 -11.63
C LYS A 134 3.27 6.71 -12.32
N SER A 135 4.34 5.91 -12.27
CA SER A 135 4.37 4.59 -12.90
C SER A 135 3.43 3.57 -12.24
N TYR A 136 3.10 3.77 -10.97
CA TYR A 136 2.13 2.96 -10.21
C TYR A 136 0.71 3.56 -10.23
N ASP A 137 0.47 4.64 -10.98
CA ASP A 137 -0.81 5.33 -11.11
C ASP A 137 -1.41 5.79 -9.76
N VAL A 138 -0.54 6.26 -8.86
CA VAL A 138 -0.91 6.75 -7.53
C VAL A 138 -0.53 8.21 -7.30
N LEU A 139 -0.02 8.91 -8.32
CA LEU A 139 0.31 10.32 -8.23
C LEU A 139 -0.95 11.19 -8.30
N LEU A 140 -1.20 11.98 -7.27
CA LEU A 140 -2.15 13.09 -7.30
C LEU A 140 -1.45 14.30 -7.94
N GLU A 141 -1.62 14.46 -9.26
CA GLU A 141 -0.89 15.45 -10.06
C GLU A 141 -1.06 16.90 -9.53
N GLU A 142 -2.28 17.30 -9.15
CA GLU A 142 -2.57 18.65 -8.65
C GLU A 142 -1.89 18.92 -7.29
N GLY A 143 -1.77 17.91 -6.43
CA GLY A 143 -1.11 17.99 -5.13
C GLY A 143 0.38 17.71 -5.18
N GLY A 144 0.85 17.07 -6.25
CA GLY A 144 2.23 16.62 -6.38
C GLY A 144 2.66 15.61 -5.33
N ILE A 145 1.73 14.85 -4.75
CA ILE A 145 1.93 13.86 -3.71
C ILE A 145 1.32 12.51 -4.13
N ALA A 146 1.64 11.43 -3.44
CA ALA A 146 1.03 10.15 -3.71
C ALA A 146 -0.29 9.96 -2.94
N PHE A 147 -1.28 9.29 -3.56
CA PHE A 147 -2.36 8.61 -2.83
C PHE A 147 -1.80 7.49 -1.96
N ARG A 148 -2.63 6.94 -1.07
CA ARG A 148 -2.27 5.78 -0.26
C ARG A 148 -2.40 4.50 -1.06
N GLY A 149 -1.50 4.31 -2.06
CA GLY A 149 -1.42 3.10 -2.85
C GLY A 149 -0.74 1.97 -2.08
N LEU A 150 -1.19 0.73 -2.30
CA LEU A 150 -0.54 -0.48 -1.80
C LEU A 150 -0.58 -1.55 -2.88
N PHE A 151 0.54 -2.24 -3.06
CA PHE A 151 0.72 -3.29 -4.05
C PHE A 151 1.34 -4.51 -3.38
N LEU A 152 0.68 -5.66 -3.51
CA LEU A 152 1.24 -6.96 -3.17
C LEU A 152 1.83 -7.58 -4.44
N ILE A 153 3.13 -7.81 -4.42
CA ILE A 153 3.92 -8.31 -5.55
C ILE A 153 4.41 -9.72 -5.19
N ASP A 154 4.24 -10.67 -6.09
CA ASP A 154 4.71 -12.04 -5.89
C ASP A 154 6.23 -12.20 -6.12
N GLN A 155 6.73 -13.41 -5.90
CA GLN A 155 8.14 -13.76 -6.03
C GLN A 155 8.66 -13.62 -7.48
N ALA A 156 7.79 -13.67 -8.47
CA ALA A 156 8.13 -13.44 -9.87
C ALA A 156 8.13 -11.96 -10.27
N GLY A 157 7.73 -11.06 -9.36
CA GLY A 157 7.62 -9.63 -9.61
C GLY A 157 6.29 -9.20 -10.21
N VAL A 158 5.27 -10.06 -10.20
CA VAL A 158 3.93 -9.75 -10.71
C VAL A 158 3.06 -9.18 -9.61
N ILE A 159 2.35 -8.08 -9.88
CA ILE A 159 1.39 -7.50 -8.94
C ILE A 159 0.16 -8.41 -8.85
N ARG A 160 -0.17 -8.87 -7.64
CA ARG A 160 -1.31 -9.76 -7.37
C ARG A 160 -2.48 -9.05 -6.70
N HIS A 161 -2.22 -7.94 -6.05
CA HIS A 161 -3.24 -7.08 -5.44
C HIS A 161 -2.82 -5.62 -5.52
N GLN A 162 -3.79 -4.72 -5.70
CA GLN A 162 -3.62 -3.29 -5.53
C GLN A 162 -4.79 -2.69 -4.76
N LEU A 163 -4.49 -1.74 -3.88
CA LEU A 163 -5.43 -0.94 -3.12
C LEU A 163 -5.00 0.52 -3.21
N ILE A 164 -5.91 1.43 -3.48
CA ILE A 164 -5.63 2.87 -3.49
C ILE A 164 -6.70 3.56 -2.64
N ASN A 165 -6.29 4.10 -1.50
CA ASN A 165 -7.15 4.91 -0.64
C ASN A 165 -6.92 6.39 -0.88
N ASP A 166 -7.97 7.18 -0.68
CA ASP A 166 -7.85 8.64 -0.58
C ASP A 166 -7.05 9.04 0.66
N LEU A 167 -6.58 10.29 0.66
CA LEU A 167 -5.62 10.82 1.64
C LEU A 167 -6.03 10.66 3.12
N PRO A 168 -7.32 10.83 3.52
CA PRO A 168 -7.74 10.70 4.91
C PRO A 168 -7.90 9.26 5.41
N LEU A 169 -7.81 8.25 4.52
CA LEU A 169 -8.18 6.87 4.81
C LEU A 169 -6.95 5.98 4.97
N GLY A 170 -6.52 5.72 6.20
CA GLY A 170 -5.45 4.75 6.51
C GLY A 170 -5.83 3.32 6.08
N ARG A 171 -4.81 2.49 5.82
CA ARG A 171 -4.97 1.10 5.34
C ARG A 171 -5.00 0.12 6.51
N SER A 172 -5.65 -1.02 6.32
CA SER A 172 -5.64 -2.15 7.25
C SER A 172 -4.46 -3.07 6.98
N VAL A 173 -3.49 -3.14 7.89
CA VAL A 173 -2.33 -4.05 7.79
C VAL A 173 -2.76 -5.51 7.92
N ASP A 174 -3.79 -5.81 8.74
CA ASP A 174 -4.34 -7.16 8.88
C ASP A 174 -4.95 -7.67 7.57
N GLU A 175 -5.58 -6.79 6.77
CA GLU A 175 -6.10 -7.17 5.46
C GLU A 175 -4.96 -7.48 4.47
N VAL A 176 -3.84 -6.74 4.54
CA VAL A 176 -2.66 -7.03 3.71
C VAL A 176 -2.08 -8.40 4.06
N LEU A 177 -1.96 -8.73 5.35
CA LEU A 177 -1.51 -10.06 5.81
C LEU A 177 -2.48 -11.16 5.37
N ARG A 178 -3.79 -10.94 5.49
CA ARG A 178 -4.81 -11.88 5.03
C ARG A 178 -4.70 -12.17 3.53
N LEU A 179 -4.46 -11.13 2.72
CA LEU A 179 -4.28 -11.28 1.27
C LEU A 179 -2.97 -11.99 0.91
N LEU A 180 -1.90 -11.70 1.63
CA LEU A 180 -0.62 -12.40 1.48
C LEU A 180 -0.78 -13.90 1.81
N ASP A 181 -1.46 -14.22 2.92
CA ASP A 181 -1.77 -15.62 3.28
C ASP A 181 -2.59 -16.33 2.20
N ALA A 182 -3.59 -15.63 1.64
CA ALA A 182 -4.42 -16.18 0.58
C ALA A 182 -3.63 -16.42 -0.72
N LEU A 183 -2.71 -15.50 -1.06
CA LEU A 183 -1.83 -15.67 -2.22
C LEU A 183 -0.90 -16.86 -2.06
N ILE A 184 -0.21 -16.96 -0.92
CA ILE A 184 0.69 -18.06 -0.60
C ILE A 184 -0.05 -19.40 -0.62
N PHE A 185 -1.23 -19.45 0.00
CA PHE A 185 -2.06 -20.66 0.02
C PHE A 185 -2.45 -21.10 -1.39
N HIS A 186 -2.91 -20.17 -2.22
CA HIS A 186 -3.27 -20.47 -3.61
C HIS A 186 -2.06 -21.01 -4.42
N GLU A 187 -0.90 -20.39 -4.27
CA GLU A 187 0.31 -20.82 -4.98
C GLU A 187 0.79 -22.20 -4.54
N GLN A 188 0.62 -22.56 -3.26
CA GLN A 188 1.04 -23.85 -2.71
C GLN A 188 0.07 -24.99 -3.03
N HIS A 189 -1.24 -24.72 -3.06
CA HIS A 189 -2.29 -25.75 -3.11
C HIS A 189 -3.08 -25.75 -4.42
N GLY A 190 -3.02 -24.68 -5.23
CA GLY A 190 -3.83 -24.54 -6.43
C GLY A 190 -5.34 -24.34 -6.14
N GLU A 191 -5.73 -24.29 -4.87
CA GLU A 191 -7.10 -24.01 -4.45
C GLU A 191 -7.36 -22.50 -4.43
N VAL A 192 -8.63 -22.10 -4.58
CA VAL A 192 -9.03 -20.70 -4.51
C VAL A 192 -9.55 -20.36 -3.12
N CYS A 193 -9.27 -19.12 -2.71
CA CYS A 193 -9.66 -18.58 -1.42
C CYS A 193 -10.99 -17.83 -1.57
N PRO A 194 -12.09 -18.32 -0.97
CA PRO A 194 -13.39 -17.66 -1.03
C PRO A 194 -13.40 -16.28 -0.35
N ALA A 195 -14.52 -15.57 -0.48
CA ALA A 195 -14.71 -14.28 0.19
C ALA A 195 -14.46 -14.40 1.70
N ASN A 196 -13.73 -13.44 2.27
CA ASN A 196 -13.35 -13.39 3.69
C ASN A 196 -12.47 -14.56 4.18
N TRP A 197 -11.89 -15.33 3.26
CA TRP A 197 -11.01 -16.44 3.64
C TRP A 197 -9.87 -15.97 4.54
N LYS A 198 -9.55 -16.78 5.53
CA LYS A 198 -8.40 -16.62 6.42
C LYS A 198 -7.65 -17.92 6.50
N GLN A 199 -6.40 -17.88 6.85
CA GLN A 199 -5.58 -19.08 7.06
C GLN A 199 -6.28 -20.08 8.01
N GLY A 200 -6.34 -21.36 7.59
CA GLY A 200 -7.06 -22.42 8.29
C GLY A 200 -8.55 -22.52 7.98
N ALA A 201 -9.13 -21.59 7.21
CA ALA A 201 -10.51 -21.71 6.75
C ALA A 201 -10.62 -22.64 5.52
N LYS A 202 -11.82 -23.17 5.27
CA LYS A 202 -12.14 -24.02 4.10
C LYS A 202 -11.82 -23.25 2.82
N ALA A 203 -10.99 -23.83 1.95
CA ALA A 203 -10.72 -23.35 0.60
C ALA A 203 -11.53 -24.17 -0.39
N MET A 204 -11.43 -23.88 -1.68
CA MET A 204 -12.25 -24.51 -2.69
C MET A 204 -11.40 -24.88 -3.92
N LYS A 205 -11.54 -26.12 -4.42
CA LYS A 205 -11.03 -26.49 -5.73
C LYS A 205 -11.82 -25.74 -6.82
N PRO A 206 -11.14 -25.14 -7.82
CA PRO A 206 -11.81 -24.37 -8.89
C PRO A 206 -12.46 -25.32 -9.91
N THR A 207 -13.42 -26.15 -9.48
CA THR A 207 -14.20 -27.12 -10.26
C THR A 207 -15.66 -27.08 -9.83
N ASP A 208 -16.58 -27.53 -10.71
CA ASP A 208 -18.01 -27.61 -10.38
C ASP A 208 -18.26 -28.47 -9.14
N VAL A 209 -17.56 -29.60 -9.03
CA VAL A 209 -17.64 -30.49 -7.86
C VAL A 209 -17.14 -29.79 -6.61
N GLY A 210 -15.98 -29.13 -6.69
CA GLY A 210 -15.41 -28.38 -5.56
C GLY A 210 -16.29 -27.23 -5.09
N LEU A 211 -17.01 -26.57 -6.01
CA LEU A 211 -17.98 -25.53 -5.68
C LEU A 211 -19.17 -26.13 -4.87
N VAL A 212 -19.71 -27.25 -5.33
CA VAL A 212 -20.82 -27.95 -4.62
C VAL A 212 -20.37 -28.44 -3.25
N GLU A 213 -19.16 -29.03 -3.14
CA GLU A 213 -18.61 -29.50 -1.87
C GLU A 213 -18.35 -28.35 -0.88
N PHE A 214 -18.04 -27.14 -1.40
CA PHE A 214 -17.79 -25.98 -0.55
C PHE A 214 -19.05 -25.49 0.16
N PHE A 215 -20.20 -25.54 -0.50
CA PHE A 215 -21.48 -25.05 0.05
C PHE A 215 -22.30 -26.12 0.79
N ASN A 216 -21.90 -27.38 0.76
CA ASN A 216 -22.50 -28.48 1.53
C ASN A 216 -21.57 -28.88 2.69
#